data_0af480339994a733c0073627081f4ec8
#
_entry.id   0af480339994a733c0073627081f4ec8
#
_cell.length_a   1.000
_cell.length_b   1.000
_cell.length_c   1.000
_cell.angle_alpha   90.00
_cell.angle_beta   90.00
_cell.angle_gamma   90.00
#
_symmetry.space_group_name_H-M   'P 1'
#
loop_
_entity.id
_entity.type
_entity.pdbx_description
1 polymer ?
#
loop_
_entity_poly.entity_id
_entity_poly.type
_entity_poly.pdbx_seq_one_letter_code
_entity_poly.pdbx_strand_id
1 'polypeptide(L)'
;ALSAKVRKLAGEEAIDEAILDTGKTVKTDLTIISAGVTPRTELATGAELETGRGIIVDENLRTSDANIFAAGDAIEQNGNCYGIWPPAQEQGRIAGRNLLGNEEVYDGSLSYFKLKVASVDLISAGIRDEKEADEVLVEEREAEKTYKKFFLNEDGELIGAILVGDKSCYPAVLNGLRNRSVFKDLNEEEQIFR
;
A
#
# COMPACT_ATOMS: atom_id res chain seq x y z
N ALA A 1 -5.52 -19.60 14.06
CA ALA A 1 -5.10 -18.96 15.31
C ALA A 1 -4.94 -17.47 14.99
N LEU A 2 -5.71 -16.63 15.65
CA LEU A 2 -5.52 -15.17 15.60
C LEU A 2 -4.44 -14.80 16.62
N SER A 3 -3.66 -13.74 16.33
CA SER A 3 -2.61 -13.22 17.22
C SER A 3 -1.50 -14.22 17.56
N ALA A 4 -1.15 -15.11 16.64
CA ALA A 4 -0.06 -16.05 16.77
C ALA A 4 0.86 -15.98 15.55
N LYS A 5 2.17 -16.10 15.77
CA LYS A 5 3.19 -16.11 14.71
C LYS A 5 3.76 -17.50 14.53
N VAL A 6 4.01 -17.90 13.29
CA VAL A 6 4.76 -19.13 13.02
C VAL A 6 6.22 -18.90 13.38
N ARG A 7 6.74 -19.70 14.32
CA ARG A 7 8.13 -19.66 14.76
C ARG A 7 9.02 -20.60 13.94
N LYS A 8 8.48 -21.77 13.56
CA LYS A 8 9.22 -22.78 12.83
C LYS A 8 8.26 -23.61 11.98
N LEU A 9 8.69 -23.97 10.80
CA LEU A 9 8.10 -25.04 9.98
C LEU A 9 8.97 -26.29 10.13
N ALA A 10 8.36 -27.45 10.34
CA ALA A 10 9.04 -28.71 10.59
C ALA A 10 8.50 -29.82 9.68
N GLY A 11 9.30 -30.87 9.48
CA GLY A 11 9.05 -32.04 8.66
C GLY A 11 10.36 -32.64 8.19
N GLU A 12 10.39 -33.93 7.83
CA GLU A 12 11.61 -34.61 7.37
C GLU A 12 11.82 -34.44 5.86
N GLU A 13 10.89 -34.93 5.04
CA GLU A 13 10.94 -34.82 3.56
C GLU A 13 10.09 -33.66 3.04
N ALA A 14 9.04 -33.29 3.77
CA ALA A 14 8.14 -32.17 3.48
C ALA A 14 7.75 -31.49 4.79
N ILE A 15 7.25 -30.25 4.68
CA ILE A 15 6.69 -29.54 5.83
C ILE A 15 5.35 -30.19 6.18
N ASP A 16 5.22 -30.72 7.40
CA ASP A 16 4.01 -31.35 7.93
C ASP A 16 3.49 -30.70 9.22
N GLU A 17 4.30 -29.79 9.81
CA GLU A 17 3.95 -29.10 11.03
C GLU A 17 4.37 -27.61 10.99
N ALA A 18 3.52 -26.76 11.58
CA ALA A 18 3.83 -25.37 11.90
C ALA A 18 3.83 -25.17 13.42
N ILE A 19 4.95 -24.73 13.98
CA ILE A 19 5.11 -24.46 15.41
C ILE A 19 4.92 -22.96 15.62
N LEU A 20 3.96 -22.60 16.46
CA LEU A 20 3.63 -21.22 16.78
C LEU A 20 4.47 -20.70 17.97
N ASP A 21 4.54 -19.39 18.09
CA ASP A 21 5.19 -18.69 19.22
C ASP A 21 4.51 -18.98 20.56
N THR A 22 3.24 -19.36 20.55
CA THR A 22 2.49 -19.84 21.72
C THR A 22 2.86 -21.24 22.18
N GLY A 23 3.77 -21.93 21.48
CA GLY A 23 4.14 -23.33 21.72
C GLY A 23 3.16 -24.34 21.11
N LYS A 24 2.07 -23.92 20.48
CA LYS A 24 1.12 -24.82 19.82
C LYS A 24 1.69 -25.30 18.49
N THR A 25 1.55 -26.62 18.21
CA THR A 25 1.85 -27.21 16.92
C THR A 25 0.56 -27.42 16.12
N VAL A 26 0.61 -27.04 14.84
CA VAL A 26 -0.48 -27.20 13.87
C VAL A 26 0.00 -28.12 12.75
N LYS A 27 -0.68 -29.25 12.54
CA LYS A 27 -0.42 -30.12 11.39
C LYS A 27 -0.89 -29.44 10.10
N THR A 28 -0.12 -29.60 9.04
CA THR A 28 -0.41 -28.98 7.73
C THR A 28 0.13 -29.83 6.59
N ASP A 29 -0.66 -29.98 5.55
CA ASP A 29 -0.27 -30.64 4.29
C ASP A 29 0.24 -29.64 3.25
N LEU A 30 -0.05 -28.34 3.46
CA LEU A 30 0.37 -27.25 2.58
C LEU A 30 0.60 -25.98 3.42
N THR A 31 1.73 -25.36 3.22
CA THR A 31 2.05 -24.06 3.85
C THR A 31 2.21 -22.99 2.79
N ILE A 32 1.44 -21.91 2.90
CA ILE A 32 1.53 -20.74 2.04
C ILE A 32 2.14 -19.59 2.84
N ILE A 33 3.27 -19.05 2.38
CA ILE A 33 3.93 -17.90 3.00
C ILE A 33 3.57 -16.65 2.18
N SER A 34 2.82 -15.74 2.79
CA SER A 34 2.41 -14.45 2.21
C SER A 34 2.74 -13.34 3.20
N ALA A 35 4.03 -13.05 3.35
CA ALA A 35 4.58 -12.16 4.38
C ALA A 35 5.00 -10.77 3.84
N GLY A 36 4.57 -10.43 2.62
CA GLY A 36 4.93 -9.18 1.95
C GLY A 36 6.29 -9.25 1.25
N VAL A 37 6.83 -8.07 0.91
CA VAL A 37 8.09 -7.90 0.20
C VAL A 37 9.05 -7.02 1.00
N THR A 38 10.35 -7.22 0.77
CA THR A 38 11.40 -6.36 1.30
C THR A 38 12.23 -5.85 0.13
N PRO A 39 12.51 -4.55 0.05
CA PRO A 39 13.39 -3.97 -0.96
C PRO A 39 14.76 -4.65 -0.96
N ARG A 40 15.32 -4.87 -2.13
CA ARG A 40 16.69 -5.36 -2.28
C ARG A 40 17.65 -4.19 -2.41
N THR A 41 18.52 -4.02 -1.43
CA THR A 41 19.44 -2.88 -1.32
C THR A 41 20.92 -3.26 -1.46
N GLU A 42 21.22 -4.53 -1.70
CA GLU A 42 22.59 -5.06 -1.64
C GLU A 42 23.53 -4.36 -2.62
N LEU A 43 23.04 -4.03 -3.84
CA LEU A 43 23.84 -3.30 -4.84
C LEU A 43 24.12 -1.85 -4.40
N ALA A 44 23.10 -1.19 -3.84
CA ALA A 44 23.22 0.18 -3.34
C ALA A 44 24.18 0.25 -2.14
N THR A 45 24.04 -0.67 -1.19
CA THR A 45 24.94 -0.80 -0.04
C THR A 45 26.38 -1.08 -0.49
N GLY A 46 26.56 -1.95 -1.50
CA GLY A 46 27.86 -2.23 -2.09
C GLY A 46 28.50 -1.04 -2.84
N ALA A 47 27.68 -0.09 -3.26
CA ALA A 47 28.08 1.18 -3.87
C ALA A 47 28.15 2.34 -2.85
N GLU A 48 28.05 2.05 -1.55
CA GLU A 48 28.08 3.04 -0.46
C GLU A 48 26.96 4.10 -0.53
N LEU A 49 25.82 3.77 -1.17
CA LEU A 49 24.65 4.65 -1.20
C LEU A 49 23.88 4.57 0.12
N GLU A 50 23.19 5.64 0.48
CA GLU A 50 22.32 5.67 1.64
C GLU A 50 21.14 4.70 1.47
N THR A 51 20.93 3.84 2.49
CA THR A 51 19.84 2.87 2.53
C THR A 51 19.16 2.87 3.89
N GLY A 52 17.85 2.76 3.88
CA GLY A 52 17.01 2.49 5.04
C GLY A 52 16.33 1.13 4.88
N ARG A 53 15.00 1.11 4.79
CA ARG A 53 14.24 -0.08 4.33
C ARG A 53 14.45 -0.33 2.84
N GLY A 54 14.62 0.74 2.06
CA GLY A 54 14.95 0.76 0.64
C GLY A 54 16.16 1.64 0.37
N ILE A 55 16.46 1.89 -0.90
CA ILE A 55 17.47 2.86 -1.34
C ILE A 55 16.86 4.24 -1.14
N ILE A 56 17.48 5.07 -0.29
CA ILE A 56 16.96 6.42 -0.02
C ILE A 56 17.15 7.29 -1.25
N VAL A 57 16.06 7.96 -1.66
CA VAL A 57 16.05 8.90 -2.78
C VAL A 57 15.39 10.23 -2.39
N ASP A 58 15.80 11.29 -3.07
CA ASP A 58 15.18 12.59 -2.98
C ASP A 58 13.88 12.68 -3.82
N GLU A 59 13.30 13.87 -3.89
CA GLU A 59 12.10 14.15 -4.67
C GLU A 59 12.29 14.04 -6.19
N ASN A 60 13.53 14.08 -6.67
CA ASN A 60 13.88 13.87 -8.07
C ASN A 60 14.28 12.41 -8.36
N LEU A 61 14.10 11.51 -7.40
CA LEU A 61 14.50 10.09 -7.45
C LEU A 61 16.01 9.88 -7.57
N ARG A 62 16.80 10.82 -7.08
CA ARG A 62 18.26 10.78 -6.99
C ARG A 62 18.67 10.13 -5.68
N THR A 63 19.67 9.27 -5.72
CA THR A 63 20.26 8.67 -4.51
C THR A 63 21.22 9.65 -3.80
N SER A 64 21.92 9.20 -2.78
CA SER A 64 22.99 9.96 -2.14
C SER A 64 24.17 10.28 -3.08
N ASP A 65 24.31 9.58 -4.21
CA ASP A 65 25.19 9.96 -5.32
C ASP A 65 24.39 10.70 -6.39
N ALA A 66 24.80 11.92 -6.71
CA ALA A 66 24.11 12.80 -7.66
C ALA A 66 24.01 12.26 -9.10
N ASN A 67 24.81 11.25 -9.46
CA ASN A 67 24.81 10.63 -10.77
C ASN A 67 23.99 9.34 -10.83
N ILE A 68 23.47 8.89 -9.68
CA ILE A 68 22.72 7.64 -9.57
C ILE A 68 21.28 7.92 -9.21
N PHE A 69 20.37 7.38 -10.01
CA PHE A 69 18.94 7.41 -9.79
C PHE A 69 18.43 6.02 -9.43
N ALA A 70 17.40 5.96 -8.60
CA ALA A 70 16.73 4.70 -8.27
C ALA A 70 15.20 4.87 -8.34
N ALA A 71 14.50 3.79 -8.68
CA ALA A 71 13.05 3.78 -8.82
C ALA A 71 12.47 2.38 -8.57
N GLY A 72 11.19 2.31 -8.28
CA GLY A 72 10.44 1.07 -8.12
C GLY A 72 10.50 0.48 -6.70
N ASP A 73 10.34 -0.83 -6.61
CA ASP A 73 10.17 -1.53 -5.34
C ASP A 73 11.44 -1.51 -4.45
N ALA A 74 12.58 -1.11 -5.02
CA ALA A 74 13.83 -1.04 -4.30
C ALA A 74 14.03 0.26 -3.50
N ILE A 75 13.26 1.32 -3.78
CA ILE A 75 13.49 2.63 -3.19
C ILE A 75 12.68 2.88 -1.91
N GLU A 76 13.20 3.83 -1.14
CA GLU A 76 12.52 4.49 -0.05
C GLU A 76 12.52 6.01 -0.29
N GLN A 77 11.34 6.60 -0.40
CA GLN A 77 11.18 8.03 -0.55
C GLN A 77 10.26 8.57 0.56
N ASN A 78 10.74 9.54 1.33
CA ASN A 78 10.02 10.10 2.48
C ASN A 78 9.51 9.02 3.45
N GLY A 79 10.31 7.97 3.72
CA GLY A 79 9.96 6.83 4.57
C GLY A 79 9.00 5.81 3.94
N ASN A 80 8.59 5.97 2.69
CA ASN A 80 7.67 5.09 1.99
C ASN A 80 8.39 4.14 1.03
N CYS A 81 8.09 2.84 1.15
CA CYS A 81 8.39 1.81 0.17
C CYS A 81 7.07 1.27 -0.35
N TYR A 82 6.73 1.50 -1.61
CA TYR A 82 5.40 1.16 -2.12
C TYR A 82 5.21 -0.33 -2.39
N GLY A 83 6.15 -0.98 -3.06
CA GLY A 83 6.10 -2.41 -3.38
C GLY A 83 4.92 -2.78 -4.30
N ILE A 84 4.48 -1.87 -5.18
CA ILE A 84 3.36 -2.06 -6.10
C ILE A 84 3.65 -1.42 -7.47
N TRP A 85 3.07 -1.99 -8.51
CA TRP A 85 3.35 -1.65 -9.90
C TRP A 85 3.12 -0.18 -10.29
N PRO A 86 1.98 0.49 -9.98
CA PRO A 86 1.73 1.84 -10.48
C PRO A 86 2.76 2.87 -10.01
N PRO A 87 3.12 2.97 -8.72
CA PRO A 87 4.21 3.83 -8.26
C PRO A 87 5.55 3.51 -8.93
N ALA A 88 5.90 2.22 -9.06
CA ALA A 88 7.15 1.81 -9.68
C ALA A 88 7.27 2.28 -11.14
N GLN A 89 6.18 2.22 -11.90
CA GLN A 89 6.12 2.70 -13.28
C GLN A 89 6.26 4.22 -13.36
N GLU A 90 5.58 4.96 -12.50
CA GLU A 90 5.65 6.43 -12.43
C GLU A 90 7.06 6.89 -12.04
N GLN A 91 7.63 6.29 -11.00
CA GLN A 91 9.00 6.56 -10.56
C GLN A 91 10.01 6.28 -11.66
N GLY A 92 9.91 5.14 -12.36
CA GLY A 92 10.79 4.80 -13.48
C GLY A 92 10.73 5.82 -14.63
N ARG A 93 9.53 6.34 -14.92
CA ARG A 93 9.34 7.40 -15.93
C ARG A 93 10.02 8.71 -15.50
N ILE A 94 9.83 9.13 -14.25
CA ILE A 94 10.40 10.37 -13.71
C ILE A 94 11.92 10.25 -13.61
N ALA A 95 12.44 9.17 -13.03
CA ALA A 95 13.89 8.92 -12.95
C ALA A 95 14.55 8.91 -14.34
N GLY A 96 13.90 8.26 -15.33
CA GLY A 96 14.39 8.24 -16.72
C GLY A 96 14.44 9.62 -17.35
N ARG A 97 13.49 10.51 -17.07
CA ARG A 97 13.54 11.91 -17.54
C ARG A 97 14.59 12.72 -16.82
N ASN A 98 14.75 12.52 -15.52
CA ASN A 98 15.73 13.23 -14.72
C ASN A 98 17.17 12.83 -15.08
N LEU A 99 17.39 11.59 -15.49
CA LEU A 99 18.66 11.15 -16.11
C LEU A 99 19.02 11.94 -17.39
N LEU A 100 18.02 12.47 -18.12
CA LEU A 100 18.21 13.29 -19.30
C LEU A 100 18.34 14.78 -18.99
N GLY A 101 18.47 15.15 -17.72
CA GLY A 101 18.66 16.53 -17.28
C GLY A 101 17.36 17.30 -17.00
N ASN A 102 16.21 16.61 -16.91
CA ASN A 102 15.01 17.24 -16.38
C ASN A 102 15.07 17.30 -14.85
N GLU A 103 14.20 18.11 -14.25
CA GLU A 103 14.04 18.23 -12.80
C GLU A 103 12.56 17.97 -12.42
N GLU A 104 12.02 16.84 -12.91
CA GLU A 104 10.66 16.44 -12.59
C GLU A 104 10.59 15.90 -11.17
N VAL A 105 9.68 16.45 -10.35
CA VAL A 105 9.47 16.07 -8.96
C VAL A 105 8.51 14.89 -8.88
N TYR A 106 8.86 13.89 -8.09
CA TYR A 106 7.98 12.81 -7.66
C TYR A 106 7.40 13.12 -6.28
N ASP A 107 6.16 13.55 -6.25
CA ASP A 107 5.47 14.00 -5.03
C ASP A 107 4.76 12.84 -4.29
N GLY A 108 5.18 11.60 -4.59
CA GLY A 108 4.57 10.39 -4.09
C GLY A 108 3.45 9.88 -4.98
N SER A 109 2.98 8.68 -4.69
CA SER A 109 1.87 8.05 -5.41
C SER A 109 0.77 7.64 -4.43
N LEU A 110 -0.47 7.79 -4.85
CA LEU A 110 -1.59 7.26 -4.10
C LEU A 110 -1.52 5.73 -4.07
N SER A 111 -1.31 5.18 -2.88
CA SER A 111 -1.34 3.72 -2.69
C SER A 111 -2.78 3.23 -2.77
N TYR A 112 -3.07 2.37 -3.75
CA TYR A 112 -4.37 1.71 -3.84
C TYR A 112 -4.24 0.25 -4.24
N PHE A 113 -5.17 -0.56 -3.75
CA PHE A 113 -5.25 -1.99 -4.03
C PHE A 113 -6.64 -2.34 -4.53
N LYS A 114 -6.68 -3.17 -5.56
CA LYS A 114 -7.90 -3.82 -6.03
C LYS A 114 -7.72 -5.32 -5.90
N LEU A 115 -8.57 -5.96 -5.13
CA LEU A 115 -8.59 -7.40 -4.97
C LEU A 115 -9.96 -7.94 -5.34
N LYS A 116 -9.98 -9.09 -5.99
CA LYS A 116 -11.18 -9.89 -6.18
C LYS A 116 -10.92 -11.27 -5.58
N VAL A 117 -11.49 -11.51 -4.41
CA VAL A 117 -11.31 -12.76 -3.66
C VAL A 117 -12.67 -13.38 -3.41
N ALA A 118 -12.82 -14.66 -3.76
CA ALA A 118 -14.06 -15.42 -3.56
C ALA A 118 -15.32 -14.67 -4.07
N SER A 119 -15.24 -14.01 -5.22
CA SER A 119 -16.32 -13.21 -5.84
C SER A 119 -16.67 -11.91 -5.12
N VAL A 120 -15.89 -11.49 -4.12
CA VAL A 120 -16.04 -10.20 -3.47
C VAL A 120 -15.01 -9.23 -4.03
N ASP A 121 -15.47 -8.09 -4.53
CA ASP A 121 -14.61 -6.97 -4.91
C ASP A 121 -14.21 -6.20 -3.64
N LEU A 122 -12.91 -5.97 -3.47
CA LEU A 122 -12.35 -5.14 -2.41
C LEU A 122 -11.44 -4.09 -3.02
N ILE A 123 -11.64 -2.85 -2.62
CA ILE A 123 -10.79 -1.72 -2.97
C ILE A 123 -10.35 -1.03 -1.67
N SER A 124 -9.07 -0.72 -1.59
CA SER A 124 -8.50 0.08 -0.51
C SER A 124 -7.58 1.12 -1.12
N ALA A 125 -7.74 2.38 -0.75
CA ALA A 125 -6.93 3.49 -1.25
C ALA A 125 -6.63 4.50 -0.14
N GLY A 126 -5.45 5.13 -0.16
CA GLY A 126 -4.99 6.05 0.87
C GLY A 126 -4.66 5.37 2.21
N ILE A 127 -4.90 6.06 3.31
CA ILE A 127 -4.68 5.51 4.66
C ILE A 127 -5.68 4.39 4.98
N ARG A 128 -5.34 3.55 5.96
CA ARG A 128 -6.14 2.38 6.34
C ARG A 128 -6.27 2.19 7.86
N ASP A 129 -5.48 2.90 8.63
CA ASP A 129 -5.54 2.88 10.10
C ASP A 129 -6.40 4.05 10.57
N GLU A 130 -7.42 3.77 11.37
CA GLU A 130 -8.29 4.79 11.98
C GLU A 130 -7.53 5.80 12.84
N LYS A 131 -6.37 5.41 13.35
CA LYS A 131 -5.52 6.29 14.17
C LYS A 131 -4.86 7.42 13.38
N GLU A 132 -4.83 7.29 12.06
CA GLU A 132 -4.26 8.29 11.15
C GLU A 132 -5.33 9.26 10.61
N ALA A 133 -6.61 9.06 11.00
CA ALA A 133 -7.73 9.87 10.59
C ALA A 133 -8.31 10.65 11.77
N ASP A 134 -8.83 11.84 11.52
CA ASP A 134 -9.56 12.65 12.49
C ASP A 134 -11.04 12.26 12.55
N GLU A 135 -11.61 11.85 11.41
CA GLU A 135 -12.97 11.34 11.31
C GLU A 135 -13.03 10.08 10.46
N VAL A 136 -13.90 9.14 10.85
CA VAL A 136 -14.15 7.89 10.13
C VAL A 136 -15.63 7.73 9.90
N LEU A 137 -16.03 7.60 8.63
CA LEU A 137 -17.41 7.33 8.22
C LEU A 137 -17.54 5.89 7.76
N VAL A 138 -18.58 5.19 8.22
CA VAL A 138 -18.83 3.78 7.87
C VAL A 138 -20.27 3.60 7.40
N GLU A 139 -20.45 2.96 6.26
CA GLU A 139 -21.73 2.48 5.75
C GLU A 139 -21.63 0.96 5.56
N GLU A 140 -22.51 0.22 6.23
CA GLU A 140 -22.60 -1.24 6.10
C GLU A 140 -24.02 -1.65 5.77
N ARG A 141 -24.18 -2.49 4.74
CA ARG A 141 -25.45 -3.04 4.29
C ARG A 141 -25.34 -4.55 4.16
N GLU A 142 -25.67 -5.25 5.23
CA GLU A 142 -25.57 -6.72 5.30
C GLU A 142 -26.34 -7.42 4.18
N ALA A 143 -27.56 -6.97 3.89
CA ALA A 143 -28.42 -7.57 2.86
C ALA A 143 -27.79 -7.50 1.46
N GLU A 144 -27.03 -6.45 1.17
CA GLU A 144 -26.35 -6.21 -0.10
C GLU A 144 -24.91 -6.72 -0.08
N LYS A 145 -24.41 -7.14 1.08
CA LYS A 145 -23.01 -7.51 1.32
C LYS A 145 -22.04 -6.42 0.91
N THR A 146 -22.38 -5.17 1.22
CA THR A 146 -21.55 -4.00 0.94
C THR A 146 -21.06 -3.35 2.21
N TYR A 147 -19.80 -2.86 2.16
CA TYR A 147 -19.18 -2.09 3.22
C TYR A 147 -18.37 -0.97 2.60
N LYS A 148 -18.59 0.25 3.10
CA LYS A 148 -17.81 1.43 2.70
C LYS A 148 -17.28 2.10 3.95
N LYS A 149 -16.01 2.46 3.92
CA LYS A 149 -15.35 3.17 5.00
C LYS A 149 -14.49 4.28 4.41
N PHE A 150 -14.65 5.47 4.94
CA PHE A 150 -13.93 6.65 4.51
C PHE A 150 -13.18 7.26 5.68
N PHE A 151 -11.99 7.72 5.43
CA PHE A 151 -11.10 8.35 6.41
C PHE A 151 -10.90 9.80 6.02
N LEU A 152 -11.14 10.72 6.96
CA LEU A 152 -11.07 12.15 6.74
C LEU A 152 -10.03 12.77 7.67
N ASN A 153 -9.38 13.85 7.22
CA ASN A 153 -8.54 14.69 8.06
C ASN A 153 -9.37 15.76 8.78
N GLU A 154 -8.71 16.63 9.57
CA GLU A 154 -9.34 17.73 10.32
C GLU A 154 -10.10 18.73 9.43
N ASP A 155 -9.71 18.89 8.17
CA ASP A 155 -10.36 19.76 7.19
C ASP A 155 -11.55 19.07 6.48
N GLY A 156 -11.83 17.80 6.81
CA GLY A 156 -12.87 16.99 6.17
C GLY A 156 -12.48 16.49 4.78
N GLU A 157 -11.21 16.58 4.40
CA GLU A 157 -10.71 16.05 3.13
C GLU A 157 -10.60 14.53 3.20
N LEU A 158 -10.94 13.86 2.09
CA LEU A 158 -10.81 12.42 1.95
C LEU A 158 -9.33 12.02 1.85
N ILE A 159 -8.85 11.24 2.83
CA ILE A 159 -7.47 10.77 2.91
C ILE A 159 -7.33 9.23 2.81
N GLY A 160 -8.44 8.51 2.90
CA GLY A 160 -8.46 7.07 2.71
C GLY A 160 -9.85 6.51 2.49
N ALA A 161 -9.93 5.32 1.89
CA ALA A 161 -11.20 4.61 1.69
C ALA A 161 -11.01 3.09 1.59
N ILE A 162 -11.99 2.35 2.10
CA ILE A 162 -12.13 0.91 1.92
C ILE A 162 -13.54 0.63 1.39
N LEU A 163 -13.64 -0.05 0.24
CA LEU A 163 -14.89 -0.41 -0.40
C LEU A 163 -14.94 -1.93 -0.56
N VAL A 164 -16.02 -2.56 -0.11
CA VAL A 164 -16.25 -4.01 -0.25
C VAL A 164 -17.61 -4.23 -0.90
N GLY A 165 -17.67 -5.12 -1.89
CA GLY A 165 -18.86 -5.50 -2.63
C GLY A 165 -19.25 -4.49 -3.70
N ASP A 166 -19.66 -3.28 -3.33
CA ASP A 166 -19.98 -2.20 -4.26
C ASP A 166 -18.75 -1.30 -4.51
N LYS A 167 -18.36 -1.19 -5.76
CA LYS A 167 -17.25 -0.35 -6.23
C LYS A 167 -17.70 0.77 -7.18
N SER A 168 -18.98 1.03 -7.29
CA SER A 168 -19.52 2.03 -8.22
C SER A 168 -18.94 3.42 -8.00
N CYS A 169 -18.73 3.81 -6.73
CA CYS A 169 -18.15 5.10 -6.36
C CYS A 169 -16.60 5.15 -6.43
N TYR A 170 -15.94 4.06 -6.82
CA TYR A 170 -14.46 4.02 -6.83
C TYR A 170 -13.80 5.12 -7.67
N PRO A 171 -14.26 5.45 -8.89
CA PRO A 171 -13.65 6.53 -9.67
C PRO A 171 -13.71 7.88 -8.96
N ALA A 172 -14.86 8.21 -8.36
CA ALA A 172 -15.05 9.43 -7.59
C ALA A 172 -14.16 9.48 -6.34
N VAL A 173 -14.11 8.37 -5.60
CA VAL A 173 -13.23 8.21 -4.42
C VAL A 173 -11.77 8.39 -4.80
N LEU A 174 -11.31 7.75 -5.88
CA LEU A 174 -9.92 7.88 -6.33
C LEU A 174 -9.57 9.31 -6.76
N ASN A 175 -10.51 9.97 -7.43
CA ASN A 175 -10.35 11.36 -7.82
C ASN A 175 -10.33 12.29 -6.58
N GLY A 176 -11.24 12.06 -5.64
CA GLY A 176 -11.29 12.79 -4.37
C GLY A 176 -10.00 12.69 -3.57
N LEU A 177 -9.45 11.48 -3.46
CA LEU A 177 -8.15 11.24 -2.80
C LEU A 177 -6.99 11.98 -3.48
N ARG A 178 -6.95 11.99 -4.81
CA ARG A 178 -5.89 12.68 -5.57
C ARG A 178 -5.96 14.19 -5.44
N ASN A 179 -7.17 14.74 -5.40
CA ASN A 179 -7.41 16.18 -5.36
C ASN A 179 -7.59 16.72 -3.94
N ARG A 180 -7.47 15.87 -2.91
CA ARG A 180 -7.78 16.23 -1.51
C ARG A 180 -9.14 16.90 -1.38
N SER A 181 -10.15 16.30 -2.01
CA SER A 181 -11.50 16.85 -2.01
C SER A 181 -12.13 16.73 -0.63
N VAL A 182 -12.85 17.77 -0.21
CA VAL A 182 -13.69 17.73 0.98
C VAL A 182 -14.80 16.70 0.75
N PHE A 183 -14.91 15.74 1.67
CA PHE A 183 -15.79 14.57 1.48
C PHE A 183 -17.27 14.96 1.35
N LYS A 184 -17.70 15.99 2.08
CA LYS A 184 -19.09 16.48 2.01
C LYS A 184 -19.44 16.92 0.58
N ASP A 185 -18.60 17.72 -0.05
CA ASP A 185 -18.82 18.23 -1.39
C ASP A 185 -18.79 17.08 -2.41
N LEU A 186 -17.82 16.20 -2.30
CA LEU A 186 -17.72 15.00 -3.13
C LEU A 186 -18.95 14.10 -2.99
N ASN A 187 -19.51 13.96 -1.78
CA ASN A 187 -20.70 13.16 -1.54
C ASN A 187 -21.97 13.81 -2.05
N GLU A 188 -22.08 15.16 -2.01
CA GLU A 188 -23.20 15.89 -2.61
C GLU A 188 -23.25 15.73 -4.13
N GLU A 189 -22.09 15.74 -4.79
CA GLU A 189 -21.96 15.57 -6.24
C GLU A 189 -22.16 14.11 -6.70
N GLU A 190 -21.54 13.15 -6.03
CA GLU A 190 -21.39 11.78 -6.51
C GLU A 190 -22.23 10.74 -5.74
N GLN A 191 -22.89 11.15 -4.66
CA GLN A 191 -23.76 10.29 -3.81
C GLN A 191 -23.09 8.97 -3.37
N ILE A 192 -21.82 9.06 -2.95
CA ILE A 192 -20.99 7.90 -2.61
C ILE A 192 -21.39 7.24 -1.29
N PHE A 193 -21.93 8.03 -0.38
CA PHE A 193 -22.36 7.65 0.96
C PHE A 193 -23.83 8.01 1.13
N ARG A 194 -24.68 7.09 1.62
CA ARG A 194 -26.13 7.27 1.73
C ARG A 194 -26.64 7.08 3.15
#